data_6ba309a9471fd8e5408f60c113905089
#
_entry.id   6ba309a9471fd8e5408f60c113905089
#
_cell.length_a   1.000
_cell.length_b   1.000
_cell.length_c   1.000
_cell.angle_alpha   90.00
_cell.angle_beta   90.00
_cell.angle_gamma   90.00
#
_symmetry.space_group_name_H-M   'P 1'
#
loop_
_entity.id
_entity.type
_entity.pdbx_description
1 polymer ?
#
loop_
_entity_poly.entity_id
_entity_poly.type
_entity_poly.pdbx_seq_one_letter_code
_entity_poly.pdbx_strand_id
1 'polypeptide(L)'
;EILIGLVGSEMCIRDRGMIKAFDVPLKSKFAGMLMITVAQVDSVWNVGIKTAAAQNMVAVNFISSQLGVDISWLDWFVAAAPFSLLMSICLYKLMMHLMPPEIDEIKGGKETVARLLKEMGKVSVDEMKLLVISIFLLIFWTTEKKLHPIDTSTTTMVAVTLLLLPKIGVMSWNDVVHKVNWGTVLLFGVGISLGTALLSTKAATWMANEIVVGFGLENSTTIMVLAIMSLFLIVIIWALPVRQALLQRSYLSSFPFCSILRPLASTSSV
;
A
#
# COMPACT_ATOMS: atom_id res chain seq x y z
N GLU A 1 -7.55 9.15 9.74
CA GLU A 1 -8.05 9.98 8.60
C GLU A 1 -6.92 10.53 7.75
N ILE A 2 -5.76 10.98 8.31
CA ILE A 2 -4.64 11.53 7.52
C ILE A 2 -3.96 10.45 6.67
N LEU A 3 -3.80 9.21 7.16
CA LEU A 3 -3.19 8.09 6.42
C LEU A 3 -4.12 7.51 5.35
N ILE A 4 -5.41 7.41 5.62
CA ILE A 4 -6.41 6.94 4.67
C ILE A 4 -6.68 8.03 3.61
N GLY A 5 -6.57 9.31 3.97
CA GLY A 5 -6.79 10.42 3.07
C GLY A 5 -5.70 10.63 2.02
N LEU A 6 -4.45 10.26 2.29
CA LEU A 6 -3.32 10.54 1.38
C LEU A 6 -3.03 9.41 0.39
N VAL A 7 -3.03 8.16 0.83
CA VAL A 7 -2.92 7.02 -0.10
C VAL A 7 -4.21 6.89 -0.93
N GLY A 8 -5.37 7.18 -0.31
CA GLY A 8 -6.64 7.18 -1.02
C GLY A 8 -6.83 8.34 -2.01
N SER A 9 -6.16 9.50 -1.84
CA SER A 9 -6.39 10.64 -2.73
C SER A 9 -5.73 10.48 -4.09
N GLU A 10 -4.53 9.94 -4.19
CA GLU A 10 -3.85 9.75 -5.48
C GLU A 10 -4.46 8.59 -6.29
N MET A 11 -4.80 7.48 -5.64
CA MET A 11 -5.58 6.41 -6.28
C MET A 11 -6.95 6.92 -6.71
N CYS A 12 -7.65 7.66 -5.84
CA CYS A 12 -8.95 8.27 -6.19
C CYS A 12 -8.88 9.22 -7.39
N ILE A 13 -7.79 9.94 -7.60
CA ILE A 13 -7.66 10.86 -8.75
C ILE A 13 -7.60 10.06 -10.06
N ARG A 14 -6.78 9.00 -10.12
CA ARG A 14 -6.66 8.14 -11.31
C ARG A 14 -7.93 7.37 -11.59
N ASP A 15 -8.53 6.77 -10.57
CA ASP A 15 -9.73 5.95 -10.69
C ASP A 15 -10.96 6.81 -11.00
N ARG A 16 -11.07 8.00 -10.41
CA ARG A 16 -12.06 9.01 -10.80
C ARG A 16 -11.85 9.48 -12.23
N GLY A 17 -10.60 9.63 -12.66
CA GLY A 17 -10.25 9.94 -14.03
C GLY A 17 -10.80 8.89 -15.01
N MET A 18 -10.60 7.61 -14.71
CA MET A 18 -11.15 6.49 -15.50
C MET A 18 -12.69 6.51 -15.52
N ILE A 19 -13.33 6.59 -14.36
CA ILE A 19 -14.79 6.64 -14.26
C ILE A 19 -15.36 7.81 -15.06
N LYS A 20 -14.74 8.98 -14.95
CA LYS A 20 -15.13 10.18 -15.69
C LYS A 20 -14.85 10.07 -17.20
N ALA A 21 -13.73 9.44 -17.58
CA ALA A 21 -13.40 9.22 -18.99
C ALA A 21 -14.40 8.29 -19.69
N PHE A 22 -15.00 7.38 -18.97
CA PHE A 22 -16.03 6.47 -19.46
C PHE A 22 -17.47 7.00 -19.27
N ASP A 23 -17.63 8.23 -18.81
CA ASP A 23 -18.93 8.89 -18.57
C ASP A 23 -19.86 8.08 -17.63
N VAL A 24 -19.26 7.38 -16.66
CA VAL A 24 -19.99 6.61 -15.66
C VAL A 24 -20.28 7.49 -14.44
N PRO A 25 -21.51 7.50 -13.93
CA PRO A 25 -21.84 8.26 -12.72
C PRO A 25 -21.00 7.79 -11.52
N LEU A 26 -20.37 8.75 -10.83
CA LEU A 26 -19.53 8.47 -9.63
C LEU A 26 -20.30 7.76 -8.49
N LYS A 27 -21.62 7.92 -8.45
CA LYS A 27 -22.49 7.26 -7.47
C LYS A 27 -23.05 5.92 -7.92
N SER A 28 -22.59 5.36 -9.06
CA SER A 28 -23.03 4.06 -9.54
C SER A 28 -22.41 2.90 -8.72
N LYS A 29 -23.06 1.76 -8.69
CA LYS A 29 -22.49 0.55 -8.07
C LYS A 29 -21.21 0.11 -8.78
N PHE A 30 -21.16 0.27 -10.11
CA PHE A 30 -19.96 -0.03 -10.89
C PHE A 30 -18.76 0.82 -10.44
N ALA A 31 -18.93 2.14 -10.25
CA ALA A 31 -17.87 3.00 -9.76
C ALA A 31 -17.40 2.60 -8.35
N GLY A 32 -18.33 2.29 -7.45
CA GLY A 32 -18.03 1.80 -6.11
C GLY A 32 -17.29 0.46 -6.13
N MET A 33 -17.75 -0.50 -6.93
CA MET A 33 -17.08 -1.78 -7.13
C MET A 33 -15.65 -1.61 -7.65
N LEU A 34 -15.47 -0.79 -8.68
CA LEU A 34 -14.15 -0.53 -9.27
C LEU A 34 -13.18 0.05 -8.23
N MET A 35 -13.60 1.09 -7.53
CA MET A 35 -12.78 1.76 -6.51
C MET A 35 -12.36 0.80 -5.37
N ILE A 36 -13.31 0.02 -4.85
CA ILE A 36 -13.03 -0.95 -3.79
C ILE A 36 -12.13 -2.07 -4.32
N THR A 37 -12.40 -2.58 -5.51
CA THR A 37 -11.59 -3.66 -6.10
C THR A 37 -10.14 -3.22 -6.30
N VAL A 38 -9.91 -2.03 -6.87
CA VAL A 38 -8.56 -1.49 -7.08
C VAL A 38 -7.82 -1.34 -5.74
N ALA A 39 -8.46 -0.74 -4.72
CA ALA A 39 -7.87 -0.57 -3.40
C ALA A 39 -7.51 -1.90 -2.71
N GLN A 40 -8.38 -2.91 -2.85
CA GLN A 40 -8.13 -4.22 -2.26
C GLN A 40 -7.08 -5.03 -3.03
N VAL A 41 -7.06 -4.96 -4.36
CA VAL A 41 -6.02 -5.61 -5.19
C VAL A 41 -4.65 -5.00 -4.90
N ASP A 42 -4.56 -3.69 -4.75
CA ASP A 42 -3.33 -3.01 -4.32
C ASP A 42 -2.82 -3.58 -2.99
N SER A 43 -3.71 -3.70 -2.00
CA SER A 43 -3.38 -4.29 -0.69
C SER A 43 -2.91 -5.76 -0.80
N VAL A 44 -3.51 -6.55 -1.69
CA VAL A 44 -3.11 -7.94 -1.95
C VAL A 44 -1.71 -8.00 -2.58
N TRP A 45 -1.42 -7.14 -3.56
CA TRP A 45 -0.12 -7.13 -4.23
C TRP A 45 0.98 -6.46 -3.40
N ASN A 46 0.63 -5.68 -2.38
CA ASN A 46 1.60 -5.25 -1.36
C ASN A 46 2.28 -6.43 -0.66
N VAL A 47 1.61 -7.57 -0.51
CA VAL A 47 2.22 -8.81 0.00
C VAL A 47 3.03 -9.52 -1.10
N GLY A 48 2.54 -9.50 -2.35
CA GLY A 48 3.14 -10.23 -3.49
C GLY A 48 4.52 -9.72 -3.92
N ILE A 49 4.82 -8.44 -3.68
CA ILE A 49 6.04 -7.79 -4.16
C ILE A 49 6.86 -7.29 -2.97
N LYS A 50 8.11 -7.74 -2.84
CA LYS A 50 9.02 -7.40 -1.73
C LYS A 50 9.10 -5.90 -1.46
N THR A 51 9.21 -5.09 -2.51
CA THR A 51 9.40 -3.63 -2.45
C THR A 51 8.10 -2.83 -2.42
N ALA A 52 6.95 -3.47 -2.52
CA ALA A 52 5.67 -2.77 -2.56
C ALA A 52 5.26 -2.19 -1.20
N ALA A 53 5.70 -2.79 -0.11
CA ALA A 53 5.36 -2.34 1.23
C ALA A 53 6.56 -2.32 2.19
N ALA A 54 6.65 -1.30 3.02
CA ALA A 54 7.71 -1.17 4.01
C ALA A 54 7.72 -2.33 5.02
N GLN A 55 6.56 -2.89 5.35
CA GLN A 55 6.43 -4.05 6.23
C GLN A 55 7.19 -5.26 5.72
N ASN A 56 7.21 -5.50 4.40
CA ASN A 56 7.94 -6.60 3.79
C ASN A 56 9.44 -6.45 4.01
N MET A 57 9.96 -5.23 3.87
CA MET A 57 11.37 -4.93 4.11
C MET A 57 11.75 -5.12 5.59
N VAL A 58 10.87 -4.73 6.51
CA VAL A 58 11.06 -5.00 7.94
C VAL A 58 11.08 -6.50 8.22
N ALA A 59 10.15 -7.26 7.63
CA ALA A 59 10.10 -8.72 7.77
C ALA A 59 11.36 -9.39 7.22
N VAL A 60 11.83 -8.99 6.04
CA VAL A 60 13.07 -9.52 5.44
C VAL A 60 14.28 -9.21 6.32
N ASN A 61 14.41 -7.98 6.81
CA ASN A 61 15.51 -7.59 7.70
C ASN A 61 15.46 -8.38 9.02
N PHE A 62 14.26 -8.63 9.55
CA PHE A 62 14.09 -9.43 10.76
C PHE A 62 14.50 -10.89 10.53
N ILE A 63 14.07 -11.50 9.42
CA ILE A 63 14.45 -12.87 9.05
C ILE A 63 15.96 -12.98 8.88
N SER A 64 16.58 -12.03 8.19
CA SER A 64 18.03 -12.00 8.00
C SER A 64 18.77 -11.89 9.34
N SER A 65 18.32 -11.00 10.25
CA SER A 65 18.97 -10.78 11.53
C SER A 65 18.81 -11.90 12.55
N GLN A 66 17.65 -12.58 12.54
CA GLN A 66 17.33 -13.65 13.53
C GLN A 66 17.69 -15.05 13.05
N LEU A 67 17.50 -15.31 11.76
CA LEU A 67 17.67 -16.64 11.17
C LEU A 67 18.94 -16.73 10.30
N GLY A 68 19.62 -15.62 10.01
CA GLY A 68 20.77 -15.59 9.12
C GLY A 68 20.43 -15.94 7.66
N VAL A 69 19.13 -15.90 7.29
CA VAL A 69 18.66 -16.23 5.96
C VAL A 69 18.35 -14.94 5.21
N ASP A 70 19.02 -14.77 4.11
CA ASP A 70 18.81 -13.64 3.22
C ASP A 70 17.80 -13.98 2.12
N ILE A 71 16.73 -13.24 2.06
CA ILE A 71 15.67 -13.41 1.05
C ILE A 71 15.86 -12.39 -0.07
N SER A 72 16.16 -12.86 -1.28
CA SER A 72 16.25 -12.00 -2.46
C SER A 72 14.86 -11.50 -2.90
N TRP A 73 14.84 -10.50 -3.81
CA TRP A 73 13.59 -9.99 -4.36
C TRP A 73 12.82 -11.11 -5.11
N LEU A 74 13.54 -11.92 -5.87
CA LEU A 74 12.94 -13.00 -6.66
C LEU A 74 12.42 -14.15 -5.78
N ASP A 75 13.13 -14.50 -4.69
CA ASP A 75 12.67 -15.55 -3.76
C ASP A 75 11.36 -15.14 -3.09
N TRP A 76 11.27 -13.87 -2.68
CA TRP A 76 10.02 -13.32 -2.16
C TRP A 76 8.90 -13.38 -3.21
N PHE A 77 9.18 -12.93 -4.44
CA PHE A 77 8.17 -12.90 -5.49
C PHE A 77 7.66 -14.28 -5.84
N VAL A 78 8.54 -15.27 -6.01
CA VAL A 78 8.15 -16.66 -6.30
C VAL A 78 7.31 -17.26 -5.19
N ALA A 79 7.61 -16.94 -3.93
CA ALA A 79 6.85 -17.44 -2.79
C ALA A 79 5.48 -16.74 -2.63
N ALA A 80 5.41 -15.43 -2.81
CA ALA A 80 4.24 -14.63 -2.45
C ALA A 80 3.30 -14.31 -3.64
N ALA A 81 3.83 -14.19 -4.87
CA ALA A 81 3.01 -13.84 -6.04
C ALA A 81 1.91 -14.85 -6.38
N PRO A 82 2.11 -16.18 -6.28
CA PRO A 82 1.04 -17.15 -6.52
C PRO A 82 -0.15 -16.96 -5.57
N PHE A 83 0.13 -16.68 -4.29
CA PHE A 83 -0.90 -16.35 -3.31
C PHE A 83 -1.64 -15.06 -3.68
N SER A 84 -0.90 -14.00 -4.03
CA SER A 84 -1.50 -12.72 -4.43
C SER A 84 -2.34 -12.84 -5.69
N LEU A 85 -1.92 -13.66 -6.66
CA LEU A 85 -2.70 -13.94 -7.86
C LEU A 85 -4.01 -14.67 -7.52
N LEU A 86 -3.94 -15.72 -6.70
CA LEU A 86 -5.11 -16.48 -6.25
C LEU A 86 -6.09 -15.55 -5.51
N MET A 87 -5.59 -14.75 -4.57
CA MET A 87 -6.40 -13.80 -3.82
C MET A 87 -7.03 -12.73 -4.71
N SER A 88 -6.33 -12.27 -5.75
CA SER A 88 -6.90 -11.32 -6.73
C SER A 88 -8.06 -11.93 -7.51
N ILE A 89 -7.96 -13.19 -7.91
CA ILE A 89 -9.04 -13.93 -8.59
C ILE A 89 -10.23 -14.13 -7.63
N CYS A 90 -9.98 -14.52 -6.39
CA CYS A 90 -11.01 -14.68 -5.38
C CYS A 90 -11.71 -13.35 -5.09
N LEU A 91 -10.95 -12.28 -4.95
CA LEU A 91 -11.47 -10.93 -4.74
C LEU A 91 -12.33 -10.47 -5.92
N TYR A 92 -11.88 -10.68 -7.15
CA TYR A 92 -12.67 -10.34 -8.34
C TYR A 92 -14.02 -11.06 -8.33
N LYS A 93 -14.03 -12.38 -8.09
CA LYS A 93 -15.26 -13.16 -8.00
C LYS A 93 -16.17 -12.69 -6.86
N LEU A 94 -15.57 -12.40 -5.70
CA LEU A 94 -16.30 -11.89 -4.53
C LEU A 94 -16.95 -10.54 -4.83
N MET A 95 -16.22 -9.61 -5.45
CA MET A 95 -16.76 -8.30 -5.80
C MET A 95 -17.87 -8.37 -6.84
N MET A 96 -17.72 -9.23 -7.84
CA MET A 96 -18.77 -9.49 -8.83
C MET A 96 -20.04 -10.08 -8.19
N HIS A 97 -19.89 -10.85 -7.11
CA HIS A 97 -21.02 -11.41 -6.37
C HIS A 97 -21.69 -10.41 -5.43
N LEU A 98 -20.89 -9.64 -4.68
CA LEU A 98 -21.38 -8.68 -3.67
C LEU A 98 -21.93 -7.39 -4.30
N MET A 99 -21.28 -6.93 -5.36
CA MET A 99 -21.62 -5.67 -6.05
C MET A 99 -21.65 -5.88 -7.56
N PRO A 100 -22.64 -6.63 -8.08
CA PRO A 100 -22.73 -6.84 -9.51
C PRO A 100 -22.87 -5.50 -10.24
N PRO A 101 -22.12 -5.28 -11.32
CA PRO A 101 -22.18 -4.03 -12.08
C PRO A 101 -23.56 -3.87 -12.72
N GLU A 102 -24.06 -2.64 -12.75
CA GLU A 102 -25.32 -2.27 -13.40
C GLU A 102 -25.15 -2.13 -14.92
N ILE A 103 -23.92 -2.17 -15.41
CA ILE A 103 -23.53 -1.91 -16.79
C ILE A 103 -22.79 -3.13 -17.32
N ASP A 104 -23.33 -3.81 -18.30
CA ASP A 104 -22.69 -4.96 -18.94
C ASP A 104 -21.58 -4.54 -19.89
N GLU A 105 -21.74 -3.39 -20.56
CA GLU A 105 -20.74 -2.82 -21.46
C GLU A 105 -20.62 -1.30 -21.28
N ILE A 106 -19.38 -0.83 -21.28
CA ILE A 106 -19.09 0.62 -21.33
C ILE A 106 -19.22 1.07 -22.78
N LYS A 107 -20.35 1.69 -23.11
CA LYS A 107 -20.62 2.22 -24.46
C LYS A 107 -19.51 3.21 -24.85
N GLY A 108 -18.89 2.97 -26.01
CA GLY A 108 -17.81 3.84 -26.50
C GLY A 108 -16.48 3.72 -25.75
N GLY A 109 -16.29 2.68 -24.93
CA GLY A 109 -15.07 2.51 -24.13
C GLY A 109 -13.80 2.38 -24.98
N LYS A 110 -13.85 1.62 -26.08
CA LYS A 110 -12.73 1.45 -27.02
C LYS A 110 -12.39 2.75 -27.74
N GLU A 111 -13.40 3.46 -28.21
CA GLU A 111 -13.28 4.75 -28.90
C GLU A 111 -12.72 5.81 -27.96
N THR A 112 -13.16 5.84 -26.71
CA THR A 112 -12.65 6.75 -25.68
C THR A 112 -11.19 6.50 -25.38
N VAL A 113 -10.79 5.24 -25.19
CA VAL A 113 -9.37 4.87 -24.98
C VAL A 113 -8.54 5.23 -26.19
N ALA A 114 -9.02 4.94 -27.42
CA ALA A 114 -8.29 5.28 -28.64
C ALA A 114 -8.14 6.79 -28.81
N ARG A 115 -9.16 7.59 -28.46
CA ARG A 115 -9.12 9.03 -28.47
C ARG A 115 -8.10 9.57 -27.45
N LEU A 116 -8.17 9.11 -26.20
CA LEU A 116 -7.23 9.51 -25.14
C LEU A 116 -5.79 9.17 -25.51
N LEU A 117 -5.56 7.97 -26.07
CA LEU A 117 -4.24 7.54 -26.53
C LEU A 117 -3.73 8.45 -27.66
N LYS A 118 -4.61 8.88 -28.59
CA LYS A 118 -4.27 9.81 -29.65
C LYS A 118 -3.98 11.23 -29.13
N GLU A 119 -4.73 11.67 -28.11
CA GLU A 119 -4.53 12.97 -27.46
C GLU A 119 -3.21 13.03 -26.66
N MET A 120 -2.78 11.92 -26.08
CA MET A 120 -1.48 11.81 -25.39
C MET A 120 -0.27 12.00 -26.33
N GLY A 121 -0.44 11.74 -27.63
CA GLY A 121 0.60 11.95 -28.63
C GLY A 121 1.72 10.93 -28.59
N LYS A 122 2.93 11.34 -29.02
CA LYS A 122 4.11 10.48 -29.04
C LYS A 122 4.79 10.48 -27.67
N VAL A 123 5.38 9.34 -27.30
CA VAL A 123 6.18 9.20 -26.08
C VAL A 123 7.26 10.28 -26.03
N SER A 124 7.30 11.04 -24.94
CA SER A 124 8.29 12.09 -24.71
C SER A 124 9.66 11.50 -24.36
N VAL A 125 10.71 12.32 -24.49
CA VAL A 125 12.07 11.91 -24.10
C VAL A 125 12.14 11.58 -22.61
N ASP A 126 11.44 12.30 -21.78
CA ASP A 126 11.45 12.08 -20.33
C ASP A 126 10.69 10.82 -19.92
N GLU A 127 9.58 10.50 -20.60
CA GLU A 127 8.90 9.21 -20.44
C GLU A 127 9.80 8.03 -20.87
N MET A 128 10.57 8.19 -21.93
CA MET A 128 11.54 7.16 -22.36
C MET A 128 12.65 6.97 -21.34
N LYS A 129 13.21 8.05 -20.77
CA LYS A 129 14.20 7.97 -19.69
C LYS A 129 13.63 7.24 -18.47
N LEU A 130 12.42 7.61 -18.07
CA LEU A 130 11.73 6.95 -16.95
C LEU A 130 11.55 5.45 -17.22
N LEU A 131 11.11 5.08 -18.42
CA LEU A 131 10.93 3.70 -18.82
C LEU A 131 12.26 2.92 -18.74
N VAL A 132 13.34 3.47 -19.28
CA VAL A 132 14.66 2.84 -19.25
C VAL A 132 15.16 2.65 -17.81
N ILE A 133 15.04 3.67 -16.95
CA ILE A 133 15.43 3.59 -15.54
C ILE A 133 14.58 2.55 -14.80
N SER A 134 13.28 2.48 -15.08
CA SER A 134 12.38 1.50 -14.48
C SER A 134 12.70 0.07 -14.87
N ILE A 135 13.00 -0.17 -16.16
CA ILE A 135 13.43 -1.49 -16.65
C ILE A 135 14.76 -1.89 -16.02
N PHE A 136 15.73 -0.97 -15.97
CA PHE A 136 17.00 -1.20 -15.29
C PHE A 136 16.81 -1.57 -13.82
N LEU A 137 15.96 -0.84 -13.10
CA LEU A 137 15.63 -1.10 -11.71
C LEU A 137 15.03 -2.52 -11.52
N LEU A 138 14.08 -2.91 -12.37
CA LEU A 138 13.47 -4.24 -12.33
C LEU A 138 14.50 -5.35 -12.62
N ILE A 139 15.39 -5.16 -13.57
CA ILE A 139 16.45 -6.12 -13.87
C ILE A 139 17.36 -6.28 -12.63
N PHE A 140 17.78 -5.18 -12.02
CA PHE A 140 18.63 -5.24 -10.83
C PHE A 140 17.92 -5.90 -9.64
N TRP A 141 16.64 -5.62 -9.41
CA TRP A 141 15.88 -6.29 -8.33
C TRP A 141 15.74 -7.79 -8.56
N THR A 142 15.42 -8.21 -9.80
CA THR A 142 15.26 -9.64 -10.13
C THR A 142 16.56 -10.42 -10.13
N THR A 143 17.69 -9.75 -10.34
CA THR A 143 19.04 -10.34 -10.36
C THR A 143 19.79 -10.17 -9.04
N GLU A 144 19.16 -9.54 -8.02
CA GLU A 144 19.72 -9.39 -6.68
C GLU A 144 20.25 -10.72 -6.15
N LYS A 145 21.47 -10.73 -5.60
CA LYS A 145 22.17 -11.90 -5.04
C LYS A 145 22.48 -13.04 -6.01
N LYS A 146 21.98 -13.00 -7.25
CA LYS A 146 22.30 -13.99 -8.29
C LYS A 146 23.43 -13.54 -9.20
N LEU A 147 23.37 -12.30 -9.68
CA LEU A 147 24.37 -11.71 -10.58
C LEU A 147 25.23 -10.63 -9.90
N HIS A 148 24.74 -10.00 -8.85
CA HIS A 148 25.43 -8.94 -8.13
C HIS A 148 25.05 -8.92 -6.63
N PRO A 149 25.95 -8.42 -5.77
CA PRO A 149 25.70 -8.36 -4.32
C PRO A 149 24.91 -7.11 -3.88
N ILE A 150 24.54 -6.23 -4.82
CA ILE A 150 23.85 -4.96 -4.51
C ILE A 150 22.42 -5.27 -4.07
N ASP A 151 22.03 -4.75 -2.91
CA ASP A 151 20.70 -4.92 -2.36
C ASP A 151 19.64 -4.03 -3.03
N THR A 152 18.40 -4.41 -2.87
CA THR A 152 17.23 -3.71 -3.44
C THR A 152 17.16 -2.24 -3.05
N SER A 153 17.52 -1.89 -1.80
CA SER A 153 17.45 -0.52 -1.28
C SER A 153 18.48 0.38 -1.95
N THR A 154 19.72 -0.10 -2.08
CA THR A 154 20.81 0.61 -2.77
C THR A 154 20.46 0.85 -4.23
N THR A 155 19.96 -0.18 -4.93
CA THR A 155 19.55 -0.05 -6.33
C THR A 155 18.41 0.99 -6.49
N THR A 156 17.44 1.01 -5.57
CA THR A 156 16.36 1.99 -5.55
C THR A 156 16.88 3.40 -5.35
N MET A 157 17.82 3.60 -4.41
CA MET A 157 18.42 4.91 -4.17
C MET A 157 19.21 5.42 -5.38
N VAL A 158 19.94 4.53 -6.08
CA VAL A 158 20.62 4.87 -7.34
C VAL A 158 19.59 5.30 -8.40
N ALA A 159 18.51 4.55 -8.59
CA ALA A 159 17.47 4.91 -9.54
C ALA A 159 16.80 6.25 -9.23
N VAL A 160 16.46 6.50 -7.96
CA VAL A 160 15.91 7.80 -7.52
C VAL A 160 16.90 8.94 -7.78
N THR A 161 18.18 8.71 -7.49
CA THR A 161 19.24 9.70 -7.76
C THR A 161 19.33 10.02 -9.25
N LEU A 162 19.30 9.00 -10.12
CA LEU A 162 19.32 9.18 -11.57
C LEU A 162 18.11 10.00 -12.06
N LEU A 163 16.92 9.77 -11.51
CA LEU A 163 15.71 10.51 -11.86
C LEU A 163 15.77 12.00 -11.45
N LEU A 164 16.55 12.32 -10.43
CA LEU A 164 16.69 13.68 -9.88
C LEU A 164 17.94 14.42 -10.37
N LEU A 165 18.85 13.76 -11.12
CA LEU A 165 20.08 14.36 -11.59
C LEU A 165 19.80 15.52 -12.56
N PRO A 166 20.43 16.70 -12.37
CA PRO A 166 20.30 17.79 -13.30
C PRO A 166 20.74 17.38 -14.72
N LYS A 167 19.99 17.77 -15.75
CA LYS A 167 20.21 17.49 -17.19
C LYS A 167 19.91 16.04 -17.64
N ILE A 168 20.06 15.04 -16.78
CA ILE A 168 19.82 13.62 -17.10
C ILE A 168 18.46 13.18 -16.59
N GLY A 169 18.09 13.65 -15.39
CA GLY A 169 16.85 13.28 -14.71
C GLY A 169 15.59 13.75 -15.42
N VAL A 170 14.48 13.27 -14.93
CA VAL A 170 13.13 13.53 -15.46
C VAL A 170 12.44 14.62 -14.64
N MET A 171 12.87 14.84 -13.38
CA MET A 171 12.24 15.79 -12.47
C MET A 171 13.28 16.50 -11.59
N SER A 172 12.94 17.70 -11.11
CA SER A 172 13.80 18.42 -10.18
C SER A 172 13.46 18.07 -8.72
N TRP A 173 14.46 18.19 -7.84
CA TRP A 173 14.24 17.99 -6.40
C TRP A 173 13.15 18.94 -5.85
N ASN A 174 13.15 20.19 -6.29
CA ASN A 174 12.16 21.17 -5.83
C ASN A 174 10.73 20.80 -6.21
N ASP A 175 10.52 20.14 -7.35
CA ASP A 175 9.19 19.70 -7.78
C ASP A 175 8.70 18.49 -6.99
N VAL A 176 9.63 17.66 -6.53
CA VAL A 176 9.34 16.39 -5.86
C VAL A 176 9.21 16.55 -4.35
N VAL A 177 10.08 17.35 -3.72
CA VAL A 177 10.16 17.48 -2.25
C VAL A 177 8.82 17.84 -1.61
N HIS A 178 8.03 18.68 -2.25
CA HIS A 178 6.70 19.09 -1.77
C HIS A 178 5.61 18.05 -2.02
N LYS A 179 5.85 17.08 -2.93
CA LYS A 179 4.93 15.99 -3.24
C LYS A 179 5.18 14.74 -2.39
N VAL A 180 6.37 14.64 -1.77
CA VAL A 180 6.68 13.54 -0.86
C VAL A 180 5.88 13.67 0.43
N ASN A 181 5.22 12.60 0.81
CA ASN A 181 4.52 12.53 2.09
C ASN A 181 5.52 12.28 3.24
N TRP A 182 6.15 13.34 3.69
CA TRP A 182 7.13 13.28 4.78
C TRP A 182 6.56 12.71 6.09
N GLY A 183 5.26 12.93 6.34
CA GLY A 183 4.57 12.33 7.49
C GLY A 183 4.60 10.81 7.46
N THR A 184 4.40 10.21 6.30
CA THR A 184 4.50 8.75 6.11
C THR A 184 5.94 8.27 6.29
N VAL A 185 6.92 8.97 5.74
CA VAL A 185 8.36 8.62 5.91
C VAL A 185 8.75 8.62 7.39
N LEU A 186 8.38 9.68 8.11
CA LEU A 186 8.63 9.80 9.55
C LEU A 186 7.92 8.70 10.35
N LEU A 187 6.65 8.41 10.03
CA LEU A 187 5.89 7.36 10.70
C LEU A 187 6.56 5.99 10.57
N PHE A 188 7.00 5.63 9.36
CA PHE A 188 7.74 4.38 9.15
C PHE A 188 9.09 4.39 9.86
N GLY A 189 9.83 5.49 9.80
CA GLY A 189 11.12 5.62 10.52
C GLY A 189 10.97 5.42 12.02
N VAL A 190 9.98 6.06 12.64
CA VAL A 190 9.68 5.91 14.07
C VAL A 190 9.20 4.48 14.38
N GLY A 191 8.35 3.89 13.54
CA GLY A 191 7.86 2.52 13.70
C GLY A 191 8.99 1.49 13.67
N ILE A 192 9.91 1.61 12.72
CA ILE A 192 11.09 0.74 12.61
C ILE A 192 12.00 0.92 13.84
N SER A 193 12.26 2.15 14.25
CA SER A 193 13.10 2.44 15.43
C SER A 193 12.49 1.86 16.72
N LEU A 194 11.18 2.00 16.91
CA LEU A 194 10.46 1.43 18.05
C LEU A 194 10.50 -0.11 18.01
N GLY A 195 10.27 -0.71 16.85
CA GLY A 195 10.37 -2.16 16.65
C GLY A 195 11.76 -2.69 16.99
N THR A 196 12.82 -2.01 16.52
CA THR A 196 14.21 -2.36 16.83
C THR A 196 14.50 -2.23 18.33
N ALA A 197 13.99 -1.18 18.99
CA ALA A 197 14.14 -1.02 20.43
C ALA A 197 13.44 -2.13 21.23
N LEU A 198 12.23 -2.53 20.84
CA LEU A 198 11.51 -3.66 21.45
C LEU A 198 12.28 -4.98 21.32
N LEU A 199 12.95 -5.20 20.19
CA LEU A 199 13.78 -6.39 19.96
C LEU A 199 15.08 -6.34 20.79
N SER A 200 15.78 -5.23 20.77
CA SER A 200 17.06 -5.05 21.50
C SER A 200 16.90 -5.15 23.02
N THR A 201 15.79 -4.66 23.54
CA THR A 201 15.43 -4.78 24.98
C THR A 201 14.86 -6.14 25.34
N LYS A 202 14.69 -7.07 24.39
CA LYS A 202 14.01 -8.36 24.56
C LYS A 202 12.55 -8.27 25.03
N ALA A 203 11.96 -7.08 25.02
CA ALA A 203 10.56 -6.89 25.41
C ALA A 203 9.62 -7.64 24.47
N ALA A 204 9.89 -7.64 23.16
CA ALA A 204 9.12 -8.41 22.19
C ALA A 204 9.20 -9.92 22.44
N THR A 205 10.38 -10.46 22.81
CA THR A 205 10.56 -11.87 23.17
C THR A 205 9.79 -12.23 24.44
N TRP A 206 9.84 -11.36 25.45
CA TRP A 206 9.08 -11.56 26.66
C TRP A 206 7.56 -11.56 26.37
N MET A 207 7.05 -10.60 25.63
CA MET A 207 5.63 -10.57 25.23
C MET A 207 5.21 -11.83 24.46
N ALA A 208 6.06 -12.30 23.53
CA ALA A 208 5.78 -13.50 22.76
C ALA A 208 5.70 -14.73 23.67
N ASN A 209 6.61 -14.87 24.63
CA ASN A 209 6.61 -15.96 25.58
C ASN A 209 5.35 -15.94 26.47
N GLU A 210 4.97 -14.78 27.00
CA GLU A 210 3.73 -14.66 27.80
C GLU A 210 2.49 -15.05 27.00
N ILE A 211 2.43 -14.71 25.72
CA ILE A 211 1.34 -15.13 24.84
C ILE A 211 1.37 -16.66 24.63
N VAL A 212 2.55 -17.23 24.32
CA VAL A 212 2.68 -18.68 24.08
C VAL A 212 2.31 -19.48 25.33
N VAL A 213 2.81 -19.08 26.50
CA VAL A 213 2.48 -19.72 27.78
C VAL A 213 1.01 -19.49 28.16
N GLY A 214 0.53 -18.25 28.05
CA GLY A 214 -0.85 -17.89 28.41
C GLY A 214 -1.92 -18.62 27.59
N PHE A 215 -1.63 -18.96 26.34
CA PHE A 215 -2.50 -19.76 25.47
C PHE A 215 -2.18 -21.26 25.48
N GLY A 216 -1.18 -21.70 26.24
CA GLY A 216 -0.79 -23.12 26.31
C GLY A 216 -0.26 -23.67 24.99
N LEU A 217 0.42 -22.85 24.20
CA LEU A 217 0.88 -23.18 22.85
C LEU A 217 2.22 -23.92 22.80
N GLU A 218 2.84 -24.20 23.93
CA GLU A 218 4.17 -24.78 24.03
C GLU A 218 4.31 -26.14 23.28
N ASN A 219 3.22 -26.93 23.26
CA ASN A 219 3.17 -28.22 22.60
C ASN A 219 2.33 -28.20 21.30
N SER A 220 2.01 -27.01 20.79
CA SER A 220 1.14 -26.89 19.63
C SER A 220 1.91 -27.01 18.31
N THR A 221 1.23 -27.46 17.25
CA THR A 221 1.82 -27.51 15.92
C THR A 221 2.09 -26.08 15.40
N THR A 222 3.11 -25.91 14.58
CA THR A 222 3.48 -24.62 13.98
C THR A 222 2.28 -23.93 13.29
N ILE A 223 1.41 -24.73 12.63
CA ILE A 223 0.20 -24.20 11.96
C ILE A 223 -0.77 -23.62 12.99
N MET A 224 -0.95 -24.27 14.13
CA MET A 224 -1.85 -23.79 15.19
C MET A 224 -1.33 -22.50 15.81
N VAL A 225 -0.02 -22.41 16.07
CA VAL A 225 0.61 -21.18 16.56
C VAL A 225 0.42 -20.04 15.56
N LEU A 226 0.69 -20.27 14.28
CA LEU A 226 0.49 -19.27 13.22
C LEU A 226 -0.98 -18.83 13.13
N ALA A 227 -1.93 -19.74 13.22
CA ALA A 227 -3.35 -19.41 13.16
C ALA A 227 -3.79 -18.53 14.35
N ILE A 228 -3.37 -18.88 15.57
CA ILE A 228 -3.70 -18.11 16.78
C ILE A 228 -3.05 -16.74 16.75
N MET A 229 -1.76 -16.65 16.38
CA MET A 229 -1.07 -15.37 16.25
C MET A 229 -1.68 -14.48 15.16
N SER A 230 -2.09 -15.07 14.04
CA SER A 230 -2.79 -14.33 12.97
C SER A 230 -4.15 -13.81 13.46
N LEU A 231 -4.92 -14.63 14.18
CA LEU A 231 -6.19 -14.22 14.76
C LEU A 231 -6.00 -13.09 15.77
N PHE A 232 -5.00 -13.20 16.64
CA PHE A 232 -4.65 -12.17 17.62
C PHE A 232 -4.31 -10.83 16.95
N LEU A 233 -3.51 -10.86 15.88
CA LEU A 233 -3.17 -9.66 15.10
C LEU A 233 -4.43 -9.05 14.44
N ILE A 234 -5.31 -9.87 13.86
CA ILE A 234 -6.57 -9.41 13.26
C ILE A 234 -7.42 -8.71 14.31
N VAL A 235 -7.57 -9.30 15.49
CA VAL A 235 -8.34 -8.70 16.58
C VAL A 235 -7.74 -7.36 17.03
N ILE A 236 -6.43 -7.26 17.18
CA ILE A 236 -5.75 -6.01 17.54
C ILE A 236 -5.96 -4.95 16.45
N ILE A 237 -5.73 -5.29 15.18
CA ILE A 237 -5.88 -4.36 14.06
C ILE A 237 -7.33 -3.88 13.97
N TRP A 238 -8.30 -4.73 14.26
CA TRP A 238 -9.72 -4.37 14.25
C TRP A 238 -10.12 -3.51 15.45
N ALA A 239 -9.57 -3.80 16.62
CA ALA A 239 -9.89 -3.08 17.87
C ALA A 239 -9.32 -1.65 17.92
N LEU A 240 -8.13 -1.42 17.33
CA LEU A 240 -7.47 -0.11 17.37
C LEU A 240 -8.27 1.01 16.67
N PRO A 241 -8.78 0.85 15.44
CA PRO A 241 -9.59 1.88 14.77
C PRO A 241 -10.89 2.16 15.48
N VAL A 242 -11.53 1.13 16.03
CA VAL A 242 -12.79 1.28 16.80
C VAL A 242 -12.54 2.12 18.04
N ARG A 243 -11.46 1.85 18.77
CA ARG A 243 -11.06 2.65 19.95
C ARG A 243 -10.74 4.10 19.57
N GLN A 244 -10.02 4.33 18.46
CA GLN A 244 -9.74 5.69 17.98
C GLN A 244 -11.01 6.44 17.60
N ALA A 245 -11.93 5.82 16.88
CA ALA A 245 -13.22 6.42 16.52
C ALA A 245 -14.07 6.77 17.75
N LEU A 246 -14.08 5.92 18.78
CA LEU A 246 -14.77 6.18 20.04
C LEU A 246 -14.12 7.33 20.83
N LEU A 247 -12.78 7.37 20.91
CA LEU A 247 -12.06 8.46 21.57
C LEU A 247 -12.30 9.79 20.84
N GLN A 248 -12.23 9.79 19.51
CA GLN A 248 -12.49 10.98 18.71
C GLN A 248 -13.93 11.50 18.88
N ARG A 249 -14.91 10.60 18.98
CA ARG A 249 -16.29 10.96 19.27
C ARG A 249 -16.47 11.55 20.67
N SER A 250 -15.77 11.00 21.67
CA SER A 250 -15.73 11.53 23.04
C SER A 250 -15.07 12.91 23.13
N TYR A 251 -13.94 13.09 22.42
CA TYR A 251 -13.27 14.39 22.34
C TYR A 251 -14.13 15.46 21.67
N LEU A 252 -14.77 15.15 20.56
CA LEU A 252 -15.66 16.08 19.85
C LEU A 252 -16.92 16.43 20.67
N SER A 253 -17.42 15.52 21.50
CA SER A 253 -18.54 15.80 22.39
C SER A 253 -18.16 16.63 23.62
N SER A 254 -16.86 16.64 23.99
CA SER A 254 -16.35 17.36 25.15
C SER A 254 -15.91 18.80 24.87
N PHE A 255 -15.82 19.19 23.58
CA PHE A 255 -15.50 20.56 23.18
C PHE A 255 -16.77 21.33 22.80
N PRO A 256 -17.25 22.28 23.64
CA PRO A 256 -18.43 23.12 23.34
C PRO A 256 -18.25 24.05 22.14
N PHE A 257 -17.03 24.13 21.57
CA PHE A 257 -16.72 24.98 20.43
C PHE A 257 -17.26 24.45 19.08
N CYS A 258 -17.54 23.14 18.99
CA CYS A 258 -18.08 22.55 17.74
C CYS A 258 -19.57 22.81 17.53
N SER A 259 -20.30 23.24 18.55
CA SER A 259 -21.72 23.62 18.43
C SER A 259 -21.91 25.00 17.73
N ILE A 260 -20.88 25.83 17.71
CA ILE A 260 -20.91 27.17 17.09
C ILE A 260 -20.66 27.11 15.57
N LEU A 261 -19.99 26.10 15.07
CA LEU A 261 -19.69 25.94 13.64
C LEU A 261 -20.73 25.13 12.84
N ARG A 262 -21.68 24.51 13.51
CA ARG A 262 -22.77 23.75 12.87
C ARG A 262 -23.72 24.57 12.00
N PRO A 263 -24.04 25.85 12.29
CA PRO A 263 -24.90 26.67 11.43
C PRO A 263 -24.26 27.13 10.13
N LEU A 264 -22.90 27.19 10.05
CA LEU A 264 -22.18 27.68 8.87
C LEU A 264 -21.98 26.62 7.78
N ALA A 265 -22.09 25.35 8.12
CA ALA A 265 -21.98 24.26 7.15
C ALA A 265 -23.31 23.89 6.46
N SER A 266 -24.45 24.38 6.97
CA SER A 266 -25.78 24.10 6.42
C SER A 266 -26.28 25.16 5.44
N THR A 267 -25.54 26.25 5.23
CA THR A 267 -25.94 27.36 4.35
C THR A 267 -25.21 27.41 3.01
N SER A 268 -24.41 26.41 2.68
CA SER A 268 -23.71 26.32 1.36
C SER A 268 -24.35 25.30 0.41
N SER A 269 -25.65 25.05 0.53
CA SER A 269 -26.44 24.29 -0.46
C SER A 269 -27.60 25.16 -0.94
N VAL A 270 -27.33 26.14 -1.78
CA VAL A 270 -28.24 26.70 -2.80
C VAL A 270 -27.47 26.79 -4.10
#